data_ca4ef8c412ce39d801fb39004070dc38
#
_entry.id   ca4ef8c412ce39d801fb39004070dc38
#
_cell.length_a   1.000
_cell.length_b   1.000
_cell.length_c   1.000
_cell.angle_alpha   90.00
_cell.angle_beta   90.00
_cell.angle_gamma   90.00
#
_symmetry.space_group_name_H-M   'P 1'
#
loop_
_entity.id
_entity.type
_entity.pdbx_description
1 polymer ?
#
loop_
_entity_poly.entity_id
_entity_poly.type
_entity_poly.pdbx_seq_one_letter_code
_entity_poly.pdbx_strand_id
1 'polypeptide(L)'
;MGWFGEFRPMAQFYFGVGSPYWASKGMLGLALPADHLVWAAEEEALPVEKEDTHRLISTPGWMVSGTSADGVARVLNIGTDGENEADLVSEAPLYTSLGFSTVTAPAQALSLIHI
;
A
#
# COMPACT_ATOMS: atom_id res chain seq x y z
N MET A 1 -11.67 -5.35 -7.52
CA MET A 1 -11.02 -4.74 -6.34
C MET A 1 -11.24 -3.25 -6.38
N GLY A 2 -11.33 -2.61 -5.22
CA GLY A 2 -11.59 -1.17 -5.04
C GLY A 2 -12.47 -0.96 -3.80
N TRP A 3 -12.34 0.20 -3.14
CA TRP A 3 -13.07 0.48 -1.89
C TRP A 3 -14.55 0.79 -2.12
N PHE A 4 -14.84 1.54 -3.17
CA PHE A 4 -16.19 2.04 -3.46
C PHE A 4 -16.77 1.46 -4.75
N GLY A 5 -16.03 0.61 -5.44
CA GLY A 5 -16.42 0.00 -6.68
C GLY A 5 -15.26 -0.76 -7.31
N GLU A 6 -15.48 -1.32 -8.49
CA GLU A 6 -14.43 -2.01 -9.20
C GLU A 6 -13.37 -1.02 -9.70
N PHE A 7 -12.12 -1.28 -9.34
CA PHE A 7 -10.96 -0.53 -9.82
C PHE A 7 -9.90 -1.48 -10.33
N ARG A 8 -9.98 -1.82 -11.61
CA ARG A 8 -9.11 -2.81 -12.27
C ARG A 8 -7.61 -2.47 -12.24
N PRO A 9 -7.17 -1.20 -12.29
CA PRO A 9 -5.75 -0.89 -12.22
C PRO A 9 -5.04 -1.36 -10.94
N MET A 10 -5.80 -1.67 -9.87
CA MET A 10 -5.24 -2.28 -8.66
C MET A 10 -5.25 -3.81 -8.67
N ALA A 11 -5.85 -4.42 -9.68
CA ALA A 11 -5.93 -5.88 -9.74
C ALA A 11 -4.62 -6.44 -10.28
N GLN A 12 -4.10 -7.44 -9.59
CA GLN A 12 -2.92 -8.20 -9.98
C GLN A 12 -3.36 -9.56 -10.50
N PHE A 13 -2.53 -10.22 -11.31
CA PHE A 13 -2.92 -11.47 -11.98
C PHE A 13 -3.28 -12.60 -11.00
N TYR A 14 -2.73 -12.61 -9.81
CA TYR A 14 -3.03 -13.61 -8.78
C TYR A 14 -4.30 -13.35 -7.98
N PHE A 15 -5.00 -12.24 -8.23
CA PHE A 15 -6.30 -12.02 -7.62
C PHE A 15 -7.35 -12.97 -8.22
N GLY A 16 -8.02 -13.70 -7.36
CA GLY A 16 -9.05 -14.65 -7.71
C GLY A 16 -10.22 -14.60 -6.74
N VAL A 17 -11.17 -15.52 -6.95
CA VAL A 17 -12.39 -15.61 -6.14
C VAL A 17 -12.13 -15.81 -4.64
N GLY A 18 -10.97 -16.34 -4.28
CA GLY A 18 -10.55 -16.50 -2.89
C GLY A 18 -9.88 -15.27 -2.28
N SER A 19 -9.56 -14.25 -3.07
CA SER A 19 -8.85 -13.06 -2.58
C SER A 19 -9.56 -12.33 -1.43
N PRO A 20 -10.90 -12.25 -1.36
CA PRO A 20 -11.60 -11.63 -0.23
C PRO A 20 -11.33 -12.29 1.11
N TYR A 21 -10.96 -13.58 1.15
CA TYR A 21 -10.61 -14.26 2.39
C TYR A 21 -9.36 -13.67 3.06
N TRP A 22 -8.49 -13.02 2.31
CA TRP A 22 -7.35 -12.30 2.87
C TRP A 22 -7.79 -11.16 3.79
N ALA A 23 -8.90 -10.52 3.51
CA ALA A 23 -9.47 -9.47 4.35
C ALA A 23 -9.87 -10.00 5.74
N SER A 24 -10.19 -11.30 5.87
CA SER A 24 -10.54 -11.92 7.15
C SER A 24 -9.37 -11.94 8.13
N LYS A 25 -8.13 -11.77 7.67
CA LYS A 25 -6.96 -11.66 8.56
C LYS A 25 -7.07 -10.49 9.53
N GLY A 26 -7.71 -9.39 9.14
CA GLY A 26 -7.99 -8.27 10.03
C GLY A 26 -8.92 -8.65 11.21
N MET A 27 -9.69 -9.73 11.04
CA MET A 27 -10.59 -10.21 12.10
C MET A 27 -9.91 -11.14 13.12
N LEU A 28 -8.63 -11.47 12.94
CA LEU A 28 -7.90 -12.32 13.90
C LEU A 28 -7.88 -11.71 15.31
N GLY A 29 -7.97 -10.39 15.41
CA GLY A 29 -8.13 -9.70 16.68
C GLY A 29 -9.33 -10.16 17.49
N LEU A 30 -10.42 -10.58 16.83
CA LEU A 30 -11.63 -11.07 17.50
C LEU A 30 -11.40 -12.39 18.28
N ALA A 31 -10.31 -13.09 18.03
CA ALA A 31 -9.91 -14.28 18.78
C ALA A 31 -9.19 -13.96 20.10
N LEU A 32 -8.88 -12.69 20.35
CA LEU A 32 -8.28 -12.25 21.61
C LEU A 32 -9.28 -12.38 22.78
N PRO A 33 -8.80 -12.71 23.98
CA PRO A 33 -9.64 -12.73 25.17
C PRO A 33 -10.37 -11.39 25.39
N ALA A 34 -11.56 -11.44 25.97
CA ALA A 34 -12.38 -10.26 26.18
C ALA A 34 -11.74 -9.22 27.14
N ASP A 35 -10.80 -9.65 27.96
CA ASP A 35 -10.02 -8.80 28.88
C ASP A 35 -8.68 -8.34 28.29
N HIS A 36 -8.43 -8.61 27.01
CA HIS A 36 -7.19 -8.18 26.37
C HIS A 36 -7.11 -6.65 26.28
N LEU A 37 -5.94 -6.09 26.58
CA LEU A 37 -5.69 -4.65 26.67
C LEU A 37 -6.09 -3.88 25.39
N VAL A 38 -6.06 -4.54 24.22
CA VAL A 38 -6.45 -3.90 22.96
C VAL A 38 -7.89 -3.38 22.98
N TRP A 39 -8.80 -4.02 23.75
CA TRP A 39 -10.21 -3.62 23.81
C TRP A 39 -10.44 -2.36 24.65
N ALA A 40 -9.49 -2.03 25.50
CA ALA A 40 -9.52 -0.83 26.35
C ALA A 40 -8.55 0.25 25.84
N ALA A 41 -7.86 0.02 24.73
CA ALA A 41 -6.94 0.98 24.15
C ALA A 41 -7.71 2.20 23.61
N GLU A 42 -7.24 3.38 23.98
CA GLU A 42 -7.72 4.63 23.38
C GLU A 42 -7.05 4.87 22.04
N GLU A 43 -7.80 5.43 21.10
CA GLU A 43 -7.27 5.82 19.82
C GLU A 43 -6.28 6.98 19.96
N GLU A 44 -5.10 6.83 19.40
CA GLU A 44 -4.10 7.88 19.35
C GLU A 44 -4.00 8.46 17.95
N ALA A 45 -3.76 9.77 17.88
CA ALA A 45 -3.52 10.45 16.63
C ALA A 45 -2.28 9.89 15.92
N LEU A 46 -2.36 9.67 14.63
CA LEU A 46 -1.24 9.26 13.81
C LEU A 46 -0.11 10.31 13.84
N PRO A 47 1.15 9.90 13.68
CA PRO A 47 2.25 10.86 13.64
C PRO A 47 2.03 12.00 12.64
N VAL A 48 1.46 11.69 11.45
CA VAL A 48 1.19 12.69 10.41
C VAL A 48 0.09 13.69 10.79
N GLU A 49 -0.78 13.34 11.74
CA GLU A 49 -1.81 14.26 12.25
C GLU A 49 -1.24 15.25 13.29
N LYS A 50 -0.07 14.93 13.84
CA LYS A 50 0.61 15.76 14.85
C LYS A 50 1.62 16.70 14.20
N GLU A 51 2.41 16.18 13.27
CA GLU A 51 3.50 16.92 12.64
C GLU A 51 3.92 16.25 11.32
N ASP A 52 4.69 17.00 10.52
CA ASP A 52 5.32 16.42 9.34
C ASP A 52 6.33 15.36 9.74
N THR A 53 6.29 14.24 9.06
CA THR A 53 7.13 13.08 9.38
C THR A 53 8.00 12.68 8.20
N HIS A 54 9.24 12.30 8.49
CA HIS A 54 10.17 11.74 7.50
C HIS A 54 10.90 10.55 8.11
N ARG A 55 10.89 9.44 7.40
CA ARG A 55 11.53 8.19 7.83
C ARG A 55 12.27 7.55 6.67
N LEU A 56 13.54 7.21 6.92
CA LEU A 56 14.31 6.35 6.03
C LEU A 56 14.24 4.91 6.56
N ILE A 57 13.76 4.00 5.73
CA ILE A 57 13.73 2.56 6.00
C ILE A 57 14.80 1.94 5.10
N SER A 58 15.98 1.74 5.66
CA SER A 58 17.19 1.40 4.88
C SER A 58 17.13 0.04 4.21
N THR A 59 16.53 -0.96 4.85
CA THR A 59 16.49 -2.33 4.31
C THR A 59 15.79 -2.41 2.95
N PRO A 60 14.56 -1.89 2.76
CA PRO A 60 13.93 -1.84 1.44
C PRO A 60 14.34 -0.60 0.63
N GLY A 61 15.15 0.29 1.14
CA GLY A 61 15.52 1.52 0.47
C GLY A 61 14.35 2.51 0.31
N TRP A 62 13.49 2.62 1.31
CA TRP A 62 12.31 3.49 1.25
C TRP A 62 12.51 4.78 2.05
N MET A 63 12.11 5.89 1.45
CA MET A 63 11.89 7.14 2.17
C MET A 63 10.39 7.35 2.32
N VAL A 64 9.91 7.34 3.55
CA VAL A 64 8.49 7.59 3.86
C VAL A 64 8.35 8.98 4.40
N SER A 65 7.40 9.74 3.89
CA SER A 65 7.07 11.08 4.40
C SER A 65 5.56 11.23 4.58
N GLY A 66 5.17 11.97 5.59
CA GLY A 66 3.80 12.38 5.82
C GLY A 66 3.75 13.89 6.04
N THR A 67 2.80 14.57 5.44
CA THR A 67 2.56 16.00 5.63
C THR A 67 1.28 16.22 6.42
N SER A 68 1.38 16.93 7.53
CA SER A 68 0.25 17.20 8.43
C SER A 68 -0.78 18.13 7.80
N ALA A 69 -0.34 19.03 6.92
CA ALA A 69 -1.20 20.00 6.26
C ALA A 69 -2.25 19.37 5.33
N ASP A 70 -1.94 18.23 4.71
CA ASP A 70 -2.81 17.53 3.78
C ASP A 70 -3.13 16.08 4.19
N GLY A 71 -2.51 15.57 5.26
CA GLY A 71 -2.66 14.19 5.72
C GLY A 71 -2.11 13.14 4.76
N VAL A 72 -1.33 13.55 3.76
CA VAL A 72 -0.86 12.65 2.69
C VAL A 72 0.43 11.96 3.10
N ALA A 73 0.42 10.64 3.06
CA ALA A 73 1.63 9.84 3.17
C ALA A 73 2.19 9.49 1.77
N ARG A 74 3.50 9.58 1.66
CA ARG A 74 4.24 9.30 0.42
C ARG A 74 5.39 8.36 0.70
N VAL A 75 5.66 7.47 -0.24
CA VAL A 75 6.83 6.59 -0.22
C VAL A 75 7.63 6.81 -1.48
N LEU A 76 8.90 7.16 -1.32
CA LEU A 76 9.89 7.09 -2.39
C LEU A 76 10.59 5.73 -2.28
N ASN A 77 10.53 4.94 -3.33
CA ASN A 77 11.12 3.61 -3.43
C ASN A 77 12.40 3.70 -4.25
N ILE A 78 13.55 3.53 -3.58
CA ILE A 78 14.87 3.65 -4.23
C ILE A 78 15.54 2.29 -4.34
N GLY A 79 15.12 1.31 -3.56
CA GLY A 79 15.85 0.06 -3.37
C GLY A 79 15.10 -1.22 -3.76
N THR A 80 13.83 -1.13 -4.11
CA THR A 80 13.08 -2.33 -4.51
C THR A 80 13.08 -2.42 -6.04
N ASP A 81 13.97 -3.25 -6.55
CA ASP A 81 14.03 -3.65 -7.94
C ASP A 81 13.71 -5.14 -8.11
N GLY A 82 12.83 -5.65 -7.29
CA GLY A 82 12.61 -7.08 -7.06
C GLY A 82 12.07 -7.88 -8.24
N GLU A 83 11.92 -7.28 -9.42
CA GLU A 83 11.35 -7.94 -10.58
C GLU A 83 12.40 -8.01 -11.72
N ASN A 84 12.52 -9.19 -12.32
CA ASN A 84 13.34 -9.36 -13.52
C ASN A 84 12.73 -8.56 -14.70
N GLU A 85 13.58 -8.04 -15.56
CA GLU A 85 13.17 -7.32 -16.78
C GLU A 85 12.17 -8.10 -17.65
N ALA A 86 12.11 -9.41 -17.51
CA ALA A 86 11.15 -10.27 -18.21
C ALA A 86 9.70 -10.12 -17.73
N ASP A 87 9.46 -9.53 -16.56
CA ASP A 87 8.14 -9.45 -15.94
C ASP A 87 7.50 -8.06 -16.02
N LEU A 88 7.99 -7.21 -16.91
CA LEU A 88 7.51 -5.85 -17.14
C LEU A 88 6.01 -5.74 -17.49
N VAL A 89 5.38 -6.86 -17.81
CA VAL A 89 3.98 -6.90 -18.27
C VAL A 89 2.99 -7.23 -17.15
N SER A 90 3.42 -7.86 -16.04
CA SER A 90 2.51 -8.32 -15.00
C SER A 90 2.36 -7.34 -13.84
N GLU A 91 3.28 -7.36 -12.91
CA GLU A 91 3.15 -6.63 -11.63
C GLU A 91 4.21 -5.54 -11.42
N ALA A 92 5.27 -5.58 -12.21
CA ALA A 92 6.39 -4.67 -12.08
C ALA A 92 6.00 -3.18 -11.98
N PRO A 93 5.03 -2.66 -12.75
CA PRO A 93 4.60 -1.27 -12.63
C PRO A 93 4.06 -0.90 -11.24
N LEU A 94 3.53 -1.87 -10.49
CA LEU A 94 3.00 -1.63 -9.15
C LEU A 94 4.09 -1.61 -8.08
N TYR A 95 5.13 -2.42 -8.24
CA TYR A 95 6.17 -2.59 -7.23
C TYR A 95 7.43 -1.80 -7.52
N THR A 96 7.72 -1.54 -8.80
CA THR A 96 8.92 -0.81 -9.23
C THR A 96 8.71 0.69 -9.40
N SER A 97 7.49 1.19 -9.15
CA SER A 97 7.23 2.62 -9.16
C SER A 97 8.15 3.35 -8.20
N LEU A 98 8.73 4.43 -8.66
CA LEU A 98 9.63 5.27 -7.85
C LEU A 98 8.91 5.90 -6.67
N GLY A 99 7.63 6.22 -6.81
CA GLY A 99 6.86 6.88 -5.78
C GLY A 99 5.42 6.40 -5.67
N PHE A 100 4.95 6.36 -4.43
CA PHE A 100 3.57 6.04 -4.07
C PHE A 100 3.03 7.12 -3.15
N SER A 101 1.72 7.32 -3.17
CA SER A 101 1.06 8.16 -2.17
C SER A 101 -0.33 7.65 -1.85
N THR A 102 -0.86 8.07 -0.71
CA THR A 102 -2.22 7.73 -0.28
C THR A 102 -3.31 8.37 -1.14
N VAL A 103 -2.96 9.33 -1.98
CA VAL A 103 -3.92 10.07 -2.84
C VAL A 103 -3.71 9.81 -4.35
N THR A 104 -2.72 9.01 -4.73
CA THR A 104 -2.49 8.64 -6.12
C THR A 104 -2.86 7.19 -6.36
N ALA A 105 -3.62 6.94 -7.42
CA ALA A 105 -3.88 5.59 -7.90
C ALA A 105 -2.72 5.12 -8.80
N PRO A 106 -2.41 3.82 -8.81
CA PRO A 106 -1.47 3.26 -9.78
C PRO A 106 -1.96 3.55 -11.20
N ALA A 107 -1.16 4.27 -11.98
CA ALA A 107 -1.40 4.43 -13.39
C ALA A 107 -0.64 3.33 -14.13
N GLN A 108 -1.36 2.38 -14.69
CA GLN A 108 -0.77 1.52 -15.70
C GLN A 108 -0.54 2.39 -16.94
N ALA A 109 0.70 2.60 -17.32
CA ALA A 109 1.01 3.08 -18.63
C ALA A 109 0.47 2.01 -19.61
N LEU A 110 -0.64 2.30 -20.27
CA LEU A 110 -1.05 1.54 -21.43
C LEU A 110 0.12 1.70 -22.43
N SER A 111 0.91 0.65 -22.57
CA SER A 111 1.90 0.57 -23.62
C SER A 111 1.15 0.59 -24.95
N LEU A 112 0.95 1.79 -25.47
CA LEU A 112 0.59 2.00 -26.86
C LEU A 112 1.83 1.70 -27.73
N ILE A 113 2.25 0.45 -27.74
CA ILE A 113 3.18 -0.04 -28.75
C ILE A 113 2.57 -1.28 -29.37
N HIS A 114 1.58 -1.04 -30.21
CA HIS A 114 1.28 -1.89 -31.34
C HIS A 114 0.95 -0.96 -32.51
N ILE A 115 1.99 -0.51 -33.16
CA ILE A 115 2.00 -0.17 -34.59
C ILE A 115 3.06 -1.03 -35.23
#